data_c92f450d707583e6df1212436ff8eb12
#
_entry.id   c92f450d707583e6df1212436ff8eb12
#
_cell.length_a   1.000
_cell.length_b   1.000
_cell.length_c   1.000
_cell.angle_alpha   90.00
_cell.angle_beta   90.00
_cell.angle_gamma   90.00
#
_symmetry.space_group_name_H-M   'P 1'
#
loop_
_entity.id
_entity.type
_entity.pdbx_description
1 polymer ?
#
loop_
_entity_poly.entity_id
_entity_poly.type
_entity_poly.pdbx_seq_one_letter_code
_entity_poly.pdbx_strand_id
1 'polypeptide(L)'
;YCSVDLRNAGFKLAPVDTNLFPGAFNNLPQETLPLAVQAAMASIEKICPDAKNLLVIPERHTRNAFYLENVARLATIMRQAGLNVRFGTLDENVAGPVTIALSDGQKLVIEPLERSQRRLGLKNFDPCSILLNNDMSGGIPPVLENLHEQYLLPPLHAAWAVRRKSTHFSCYDDVAKKFAKLVEIDPWMINPYFAHVEGVDFQARTGEEALADAIDG
;
A
#
# COMPACT_ATOMS: atom_id res chain seq x y z
N TYR A 1 0.40 7.32 -4.90
CA TYR A 1 0.16 6.69 -3.60
C TYR A 1 1.06 5.48 -3.45
N CYS A 2 2.19 5.67 -2.77
CA CYS A 2 3.16 4.63 -2.44
C CYS A 2 4.06 5.13 -1.31
N SER A 3 4.73 4.21 -0.63
CA SER A 3 5.87 4.50 0.23
C SER A 3 7.13 3.86 -0.33
N VAL A 4 8.28 4.46 -0.03
CA VAL A 4 9.58 3.96 -0.45
C VAL A 4 10.52 4.02 0.75
N ASP A 5 11.06 2.89 1.14
CA ASP A 5 12.11 2.82 2.15
C ASP A 5 13.46 3.09 1.50
N LEU A 6 14.14 4.13 1.99
CA LEU A 6 15.43 4.55 1.48
C LEU A 6 16.54 4.22 2.49
N ARG A 7 17.67 3.78 1.97
CA ARG A 7 18.93 3.69 2.74
C ARG A 7 19.88 4.77 2.25
N ASN A 8 20.30 5.61 3.19
CA ASN A 8 21.20 6.73 2.93
C ASN A 8 22.53 6.50 3.63
N ALA A 9 23.60 6.37 2.87
CA ALA A 9 24.98 6.23 3.34
C ALA A 9 25.82 7.53 3.17
N GLY A 10 25.17 8.65 2.81
CA GLY A 10 25.83 9.92 2.50
C GLY A 10 26.28 10.00 1.03
N PHE A 11 26.94 9.02 0.54
CA PHE A 11 27.43 8.92 -0.86
C PHE A 11 26.53 8.03 -1.75
N LYS A 12 25.61 7.30 -1.16
CA LYS A 12 24.66 6.41 -1.83
C LYS A 12 23.28 6.53 -1.22
N LEU A 13 22.28 6.69 -2.06
CA LEU A 13 20.88 6.69 -1.67
C LEU A 13 20.14 5.62 -2.49
N ALA A 14 19.73 4.55 -1.84
CA ALA A 14 19.11 3.42 -2.54
C ALA A 14 17.74 3.08 -1.96
N PRO A 15 16.70 2.92 -2.79
CA PRO A 15 15.43 2.35 -2.38
C PRO A 15 15.60 0.85 -2.15
N VAL A 16 15.15 0.38 -1.01
CA VAL A 16 15.27 -1.04 -0.60
C VAL A 16 13.90 -1.72 -0.47
N ASP A 17 12.84 -0.94 -0.37
CA ASP A 17 11.49 -1.45 -0.42
C ASP A 17 10.54 -0.38 -1.00
N THR A 18 9.65 -0.83 -1.87
CA THR A 18 8.59 0.02 -2.44
C THR A 18 7.26 -0.64 -2.18
N ASN A 19 6.38 0.05 -1.48
CA ASN A 19 5.07 -0.46 -1.13
C ASN A 19 3.96 0.38 -1.77
N LEU A 20 3.11 -0.26 -2.58
CA LEU A 20 1.93 0.36 -3.18
C LEU A 20 0.73 0.38 -2.21
N PHE A 21 0.85 -0.25 -1.05
CA PHE A 21 -0.07 -0.20 0.08
C PHE A 21 0.62 0.50 1.27
N PRO A 22 0.88 1.82 1.16
CA PRO A 22 1.78 2.50 2.06
C PRO A 22 1.29 2.53 3.50
N GLY A 23 2.24 2.39 4.40
CA GLY A 23 2.07 2.56 5.83
C GLY A 23 2.78 3.80 6.36
N ALA A 24 2.90 3.85 7.68
CA ALA A 24 3.67 4.85 8.44
C ALA A 24 3.17 6.30 8.33
N PHE A 25 1.92 6.55 7.91
CA PHE A 25 1.34 7.91 7.93
C PHE A 25 1.26 8.51 9.32
N ASN A 26 1.18 7.69 10.36
CA ASN A 26 1.26 8.12 11.77
C ASN A 26 2.62 8.72 12.14
N ASN A 27 3.68 8.41 11.39
CA ASN A 27 5.03 8.97 11.60
C ASN A 27 5.25 10.30 10.86
N LEU A 28 4.29 10.76 10.07
CA LEU A 28 4.40 12.07 9.41
C LEU A 28 4.44 13.19 10.44
N PRO A 29 5.49 14.06 10.42
CA PRO A 29 5.55 15.24 11.27
C PRO A 29 4.32 16.13 11.07
N GLN A 30 3.91 16.83 12.13
CA GLN A 30 2.71 17.67 12.10
C GLN A 30 2.82 18.77 11.04
N GLU A 31 4.01 19.33 10.86
CA GLU A 31 4.29 20.37 9.86
C GLU A 31 4.15 19.91 8.40
N THR A 32 4.24 18.60 8.15
CA THR A 32 4.09 18.03 6.79
C THR A 32 2.64 17.68 6.43
N LEU A 33 1.72 17.69 7.40
CA LEU A 33 0.33 17.31 7.15
C LEU A 33 -0.36 18.19 6.10
N PRO A 34 -0.19 19.53 6.07
CA PRO A 34 -0.80 20.36 5.02
C PRO A 34 -0.33 19.95 3.62
N LEU A 35 0.95 19.56 3.47
CA LEU A 35 1.49 19.08 2.20
C LEU A 35 0.88 17.72 1.81
N ALA A 36 0.71 16.82 2.78
CA ALA A 36 0.06 15.54 2.56
C ALA A 36 -1.40 15.71 2.11
N VAL A 37 -2.13 16.66 2.71
CA VAL A 37 -3.50 17.00 2.31
C VAL A 37 -3.54 17.58 0.89
N GLN A 38 -2.65 18.49 0.54
CA GLN A 38 -2.54 19.03 -0.83
C GLN A 38 -2.24 17.94 -1.85
N ALA A 39 -1.33 17.02 -1.54
CA ALA A 39 -1.02 15.88 -2.39
C ALA A 39 -2.24 14.95 -2.57
N ALA A 40 -3.00 14.71 -1.51
CA ALA A 40 -4.25 13.95 -1.58
C ALA A 40 -5.28 14.64 -2.47
N MET A 41 -5.51 15.94 -2.32
CA MET A 41 -6.41 16.74 -3.17
C MET A 41 -6.03 16.64 -4.65
N ALA A 42 -4.75 16.86 -4.98
CA ALA A 42 -4.26 16.76 -6.36
C ALA A 42 -4.42 15.34 -6.95
N SER A 43 -4.26 14.30 -6.12
CA SER A 43 -4.48 12.92 -6.54
C SER A 43 -5.95 12.63 -6.81
N ILE A 44 -6.85 13.11 -5.96
CA ILE A 44 -8.29 12.95 -6.10
C ILE A 44 -8.77 13.65 -7.37
N GLU A 45 -8.37 14.90 -7.58
CA GLU A 45 -8.72 15.67 -8.77
C GLU A 45 -8.30 14.98 -10.07
N LYS A 46 -7.13 14.33 -10.05
CA LYS A 46 -6.61 13.59 -11.20
C LYS A 46 -7.34 12.28 -11.49
N ILE A 47 -7.79 11.57 -10.45
CA ILE A 47 -8.35 10.21 -10.57
C ILE A 47 -9.87 10.25 -10.70
N CYS A 48 -10.53 11.02 -9.87
CA CYS A 48 -11.99 11.15 -9.82
C CYS A 48 -12.34 12.53 -9.24
N PRO A 49 -12.38 13.60 -10.07
CA PRO A 49 -12.58 14.97 -9.59
C PRO A 49 -13.90 15.17 -8.85
N ASP A 50 -14.92 14.38 -9.16
CA ASP A 50 -16.23 14.43 -8.50
C ASP A 50 -16.33 13.52 -7.26
N ALA A 51 -15.19 12.95 -6.81
CA ALA A 51 -15.18 12.04 -5.67
C ALA A 51 -15.65 12.75 -4.39
N LYS A 52 -16.69 12.20 -3.76
CA LYS A 52 -17.18 12.60 -2.45
C LYS A 52 -16.95 11.53 -1.40
N ASN A 53 -17.08 10.28 -1.77
CA ASN A 53 -17.01 9.13 -0.89
C ASN A 53 -15.76 8.30 -1.19
N LEU A 54 -15.00 7.97 -0.15
CA LEU A 54 -13.85 7.08 -0.19
C LEU A 54 -14.08 5.91 0.76
N LEU A 55 -14.09 4.70 0.23
CA LEU A 55 -14.06 3.48 1.02
C LEU A 55 -12.61 3.08 1.28
N VAL A 56 -12.21 2.94 2.53
CA VAL A 56 -10.90 2.39 2.90
C VAL A 56 -11.08 0.96 3.37
N ILE A 57 -10.30 0.04 2.82
CA ILE A 57 -10.29 -1.37 3.21
C ILE A 57 -8.95 -1.68 3.87
N PRO A 58 -8.90 -1.72 5.22
CA PRO A 58 -7.68 -2.05 5.95
C PRO A 58 -7.42 -3.56 5.99
N GLU A 59 -6.26 -3.92 6.55
CA GLU A 59 -5.91 -5.30 6.91
C GLU A 59 -6.93 -5.91 7.88
N ARG A 60 -7.06 -7.23 7.83
CA ARG A 60 -7.93 -7.98 8.77
C ARG A 60 -7.38 -7.98 10.20
N HIS A 61 -6.07 -7.79 10.36
CA HIS A 61 -5.39 -7.86 11.66
C HIS A 61 -5.49 -6.54 12.43
N THR A 62 -6.59 -6.35 13.13
CA THR A 62 -6.87 -5.14 13.91
C THR A 62 -6.17 -5.07 15.28
N ARG A 63 -5.23 -5.97 15.58
CA ARG A 63 -4.51 -6.02 16.87
C ARG A 63 -3.24 -5.17 16.91
N ASN A 64 -2.76 -4.68 15.75
CA ASN A 64 -1.57 -3.83 15.68
C ASN A 64 -1.98 -2.37 15.84
N ALA A 65 -1.74 -1.81 17.01
CA ALA A 65 -2.10 -0.41 17.34
C ALA A 65 -1.42 0.60 16.39
N PHE A 66 -0.14 0.41 16.06
CA PHE A 66 0.57 1.30 15.13
C PHE A 66 -0.03 1.28 13.73
N TYR A 67 -0.46 0.11 13.27
CA TYR A 67 -1.15 0.00 12.00
C TYR A 67 -2.49 0.73 12.01
N LEU A 68 -3.26 0.61 13.08
CA LEU A 68 -4.55 1.30 13.21
C LEU A 68 -4.37 2.82 13.27
N GLU A 69 -3.36 3.31 13.95
CA GLU A 69 -2.98 4.73 13.97
C GLU A 69 -2.60 5.24 12.57
N ASN A 70 -1.85 4.44 11.81
CA ASN A 70 -1.55 4.72 10.41
C ASN A 70 -2.83 4.89 9.57
N VAL A 71 -3.76 3.94 9.68
CA VAL A 71 -5.05 3.96 8.97
C VAL A 71 -5.87 5.19 9.37
N ALA A 72 -5.92 5.54 10.65
CA ALA A 72 -6.61 6.71 11.16
C ALA A 72 -6.00 8.02 10.65
N ARG A 73 -4.68 8.12 10.63
CA ARG A 73 -3.96 9.29 10.09
C ARG A 73 -4.22 9.45 8.59
N LEU A 74 -4.15 8.37 7.83
CA LEU A 74 -4.47 8.37 6.41
C LEU A 74 -5.90 8.86 6.17
N ALA A 75 -6.88 8.34 6.91
CA ALA A 75 -8.26 8.78 6.81
C ALA A 75 -8.45 10.26 7.18
N THR A 76 -7.71 10.76 8.17
CA THR A 76 -7.72 12.17 8.54
C THR A 76 -7.23 13.05 7.38
N ILE A 77 -6.13 12.68 6.73
CA ILE A 77 -5.61 13.38 5.54
C ILE A 77 -6.67 13.41 4.43
N MET A 78 -7.30 12.27 4.14
CA MET A 78 -8.32 12.17 3.09
C MET A 78 -9.59 12.97 3.42
N ARG A 79 -10.00 13.01 4.70
CA ARG A 79 -11.12 13.85 5.15
C ARG A 79 -10.81 15.35 5.03
N GLN A 80 -9.61 15.76 5.40
CA GLN A 80 -9.16 17.14 5.22
C GLN A 80 -9.02 17.52 3.75
N ALA A 81 -8.77 16.56 2.86
CA ALA A 81 -8.82 16.74 1.42
C ALA A 81 -10.25 16.81 0.83
N GLY A 82 -11.28 16.75 1.67
CA GLY A 82 -12.68 16.93 1.28
C GLY A 82 -13.49 15.65 1.08
N LEU A 83 -12.94 14.47 1.39
CA LEU A 83 -13.64 13.21 1.22
C LEU A 83 -14.41 12.78 2.46
N ASN A 84 -15.57 12.17 2.26
CA ASN A 84 -16.28 11.40 3.28
C ASN A 84 -15.68 9.99 3.30
N VAL A 85 -14.95 9.65 4.37
CA VAL A 85 -14.19 8.40 4.49
C VAL A 85 -14.85 7.45 5.45
N ARG A 86 -15.18 6.25 4.98
CA ARG A 86 -15.66 5.12 5.79
C ARG A 86 -14.78 3.89 5.56
N PHE A 87 -14.82 2.95 6.51
CA PHE A 87 -13.98 1.76 6.50
C PHE A 87 -14.82 0.51 6.31
N GLY A 88 -14.39 -0.36 5.40
CA GLY A 88 -14.96 -1.67 5.16
C GLY A 88 -14.02 -2.80 5.52
N THR A 89 -14.54 -3.97 5.86
CA THR A 89 -13.75 -5.17 6.12
C THR A 89 -14.03 -6.28 5.11
N LEU A 90 -12.95 -6.99 4.75
CA LEU A 90 -13.03 -8.24 3.97
C LEU A 90 -13.32 -9.47 4.85
N ASP A 91 -13.49 -9.29 6.16
CA ASP A 91 -13.83 -10.38 7.06
C ASP A 91 -15.35 -10.66 7.00
N GLU A 92 -15.71 -11.76 6.38
CA GLU A 92 -17.10 -12.19 6.19
C GLU A 92 -17.81 -12.56 7.52
N ASN A 93 -17.05 -12.76 8.62
CA ASN A 93 -17.62 -13.02 9.93
C ASN A 93 -18.15 -11.75 10.63
N VAL A 94 -17.83 -10.57 10.09
CA VAL A 94 -18.29 -9.29 10.62
C VAL A 94 -19.69 -8.99 10.08
N ALA A 95 -20.72 -9.27 10.87
CA ALA A 95 -22.12 -9.09 10.48
C ALA A 95 -22.66 -7.65 10.69
N GLY A 96 -21.91 -6.79 11.38
CA GLY A 96 -22.32 -5.42 11.69
C GLY A 96 -21.14 -4.51 12.00
N PRO A 97 -21.36 -3.20 12.20
CA PRO A 97 -20.28 -2.27 12.51
C PRO A 97 -19.52 -2.64 13.78
N VAL A 98 -18.20 -2.67 13.67
CA VAL A 98 -17.28 -2.90 14.80
C VAL A 98 -16.52 -1.61 15.09
N THR A 99 -16.55 -1.18 16.35
CA THR A 99 -15.82 0.00 16.81
C THR A 99 -14.52 -0.41 17.49
N ILE A 100 -13.40 0.13 16.98
CA ILE A 100 -12.06 -0.08 17.54
C ILE A 100 -11.59 1.23 18.15
N ALA A 101 -11.23 1.20 19.45
CA ALA A 101 -10.64 2.35 20.12
C ALA A 101 -9.13 2.42 19.81
N LEU A 102 -8.64 3.60 19.50
CA LEU A 102 -7.22 3.91 19.30
C LEU A 102 -6.59 4.40 20.61
N SER A 103 -5.26 4.42 20.64
CA SER A 103 -4.48 4.85 21.82
C SER A 103 -4.69 6.34 22.16
N ASP A 104 -5.01 7.17 21.18
CA ASP A 104 -5.28 8.61 21.32
C ASP A 104 -6.75 8.93 21.65
N GLY A 105 -7.59 7.92 21.90
CA GLY A 105 -9.02 8.05 22.18
C GLY A 105 -9.91 8.19 20.96
N GLN A 106 -9.36 8.26 19.75
CA GLN A 106 -10.14 8.20 18.52
C GLN A 106 -10.77 6.81 18.35
N LYS A 107 -11.79 6.75 17.49
CA LYS A 107 -12.50 5.50 17.18
C LYS A 107 -12.51 5.26 15.68
N LEU A 108 -12.17 4.06 15.27
CA LEU A 108 -12.41 3.56 13.93
C LEU A 108 -13.67 2.69 13.94
N VAL A 109 -14.61 2.99 13.07
CA VAL A 109 -15.79 2.14 12.84
C VAL A 109 -15.57 1.40 11.53
N ILE A 110 -15.46 0.07 11.61
CA ILE A 110 -15.27 -0.81 10.46
C ILE A 110 -16.58 -1.54 10.20
N GLU A 111 -17.03 -1.54 8.96
CA GLU A 111 -18.36 -2.02 8.57
C GLU A 111 -18.25 -3.20 7.59
N PRO A 112 -19.22 -4.11 7.55
CA PRO A 112 -19.27 -5.16 6.54
C PRO A 112 -19.42 -4.55 5.15
N LEU A 113 -18.71 -5.12 4.17
CA LEU A 113 -18.84 -4.75 2.77
C LEU A 113 -20.15 -5.25 2.21
N GLU A 114 -20.79 -4.40 1.41
CA GLU A 114 -21.99 -4.76 0.63
C GLU A 114 -21.64 -4.71 -0.86
N ARG A 115 -21.84 -5.83 -1.56
CA ARG A 115 -21.70 -5.88 -3.01
C ARG A 115 -23.06 -5.93 -3.68
N SER A 116 -23.31 -4.97 -4.54
CA SER A 116 -24.48 -4.94 -5.41
C SER A 116 -24.04 -5.03 -6.87
N GLN A 117 -24.29 -6.19 -7.50
CA GLN A 117 -23.84 -6.48 -8.85
C GLN A 117 -22.33 -6.27 -9.03
N ARG A 118 -21.91 -5.18 -9.70
CA ARG A 118 -20.52 -4.83 -9.99
C ARG A 118 -20.02 -3.60 -9.20
N ARG A 119 -20.73 -3.22 -8.14
CA ARG A 119 -20.32 -2.13 -7.24
C ARG A 119 -20.13 -2.64 -5.84
N LEU A 120 -19.14 -2.09 -5.15
CA LEU A 120 -18.80 -2.40 -3.77
C LEU A 120 -18.97 -1.15 -2.90
N GLY A 121 -19.60 -1.29 -1.77
CA GLY A 121 -19.82 -0.19 -0.84
C GLY A 121 -20.10 -0.68 0.59
N LEU A 122 -20.76 0.18 1.36
CA LEU A 122 -21.29 -0.13 2.69
C LEU A 122 -22.76 0.26 2.71
N LYS A 123 -23.46 -0.09 3.76
CA LYS A 123 -24.88 0.31 3.92
C LYS A 123 -25.05 1.83 3.75
N ASN A 124 -25.83 2.22 2.75
CA ASN A 124 -26.08 3.62 2.37
C ASN A 124 -24.78 4.40 2.04
N PHE A 125 -23.79 3.74 1.46
CA PHE A 125 -22.53 4.38 1.10
C PHE A 125 -21.98 3.75 -0.18
N ASP A 126 -22.03 4.51 -1.26
CA ASP A 126 -21.53 4.12 -2.59
C ASP A 126 -20.33 4.99 -2.96
N PRO A 127 -19.10 4.46 -2.90
CA PRO A 127 -17.89 5.19 -3.25
C PRO A 127 -17.57 5.07 -4.74
N CYS A 128 -17.00 6.12 -5.35
CA CYS A 128 -16.35 6.00 -6.65
C CYS A 128 -14.90 5.52 -6.54
N SER A 129 -14.27 5.65 -5.38
CA SER A 129 -12.89 5.23 -5.12
C SER A 129 -12.81 4.34 -3.87
N ILE A 130 -12.02 3.30 -3.99
CA ILE A 130 -11.78 2.31 -2.93
C ILE A 130 -10.27 2.28 -2.69
N LEU A 131 -9.85 2.68 -1.51
CA LEU A 131 -8.46 2.68 -1.09
C LEU A 131 -8.15 1.38 -0.37
N LEU A 132 -7.33 0.55 -0.99
CA LEU A 132 -6.85 -0.68 -0.39
C LEU A 132 -5.64 -0.35 0.49
N ASN A 133 -5.79 -0.49 1.79
CA ASN A 133 -4.67 -0.49 2.72
C ASN A 133 -4.46 -1.91 3.26
N ASN A 134 -4.50 -2.86 2.36
CA ASN A 134 -4.34 -4.31 2.56
C ASN A 134 -3.52 -4.83 1.39
N ASP A 135 -2.40 -5.44 1.67
CA ASP A 135 -1.41 -5.85 0.66
C ASP A 135 -1.81 -7.09 -0.16
N MET A 136 -2.92 -7.73 0.21
CA MET A 136 -3.45 -8.92 -0.46
C MET A 136 -2.46 -10.08 -0.53
N SER A 137 -1.58 -10.20 0.46
CA SER A 137 -0.58 -11.29 0.52
C SER A 137 -1.23 -12.68 0.59
N GLY A 138 -2.41 -12.78 1.18
CA GLY A 138 -3.23 -13.99 1.22
C GLY A 138 -4.03 -14.32 -0.05
N GLY A 139 -3.86 -13.55 -1.13
CA GLY A 139 -4.64 -13.66 -2.37
C GLY A 139 -5.64 -12.51 -2.55
N ILE A 140 -6.13 -12.39 -3.79
CA ILE A 140 -7.12 -11.37 -4.14
C ILE A 140 -8.51 -11.88 -3.82
N PRO A 141 -9.26 -11.22 -2.91
CA PRO A 141 -10.63 -11.62 -2.62
C PRO A 141 -11.57 -11.41 -3.82
N PRO A 142 -12.42 -12.40 -4.17
CA PRO A 142 -13.33 -12.28 -5.32
C PRO A 142 -14.29 -11.08 -5.24
N VAL A 143 -14.58 -10.60 -4.03
CA VAL A 143 -15.44 -9.43 -3.81
C VAL A 143 -14.85 -8.15 -4.41
N LEU A 144 -13.55 -8.07 -4.65
CA LEU A 144 -12.85 -6.93 -5.25
C LEU A 144 -12.75 -7.02 -6.78
N GLU A 145 -13.04 -8.17 -7.37
CA GLU A 145 -12.90 -8.38 -8.80
C GLU A 145 -14.09 -7.83 -9.59
N ASN A 146 -13.83 -7.47 -10.85
CA ASN A 146 -14.86 -7.07 -11.81
C ASN A 146 -15.78 -5.92 -11.34
N LEU A 147 -15.23 -4.98 -10.58
CA LEU A 147 -15.93 -3.74 -10.21
C LEU A 147 -16.09 -2.84 -11.45
N HIS A 148 -17.18 -2.07 -11.50
CA HIS A 148 -17.50 -1.18 -12.59
C HIS A 148 -17.68 0.25 -12.07
N GLU A 149 -17.05 1.21 -12.76
CA GLU A 149 -17.11 2.63 -12.39
C GLU A 149 -16.65 2.90 -10.95
N GLN A 150 -15.69 2.10 -10.46
CA GLN A 150 -15.05 2.27 -9.17
C GLN A 150 -13.54 2.08 -9.33
N TYR A 151 -12.77 3.01 -8.79
CA TYR A 151 -11.32 2.97 -8.86
C TYR A 151 -10.75 2.28 -7.62
N LEU A 152 -10.05 1.16 -7.84
CA LEU A 152 -9.24 0.51 -6.81
C LEU A 152 -7.85 1.15 -6.76
N LEU A 153 -7.43 1.59 -5.59
CA LEU A 153 -6.17 2.27 -5.33
C LEU A 153 -5.42 1.58 -4.18
N PRO A 154 -4.30 0.92 -4.43
CA PRO A 154 -3.72 0.56 -5.74
C PRO A 154 -4.55 -0.49 -6.48
N PRO A 155 -4.30 -0.68 -7.79
CA PRO A 155 -5.02 -1.70 -8.55
C PRO A 155 -4.63 -3.12 -8.09
N LEU A 156 -5.51 -4.11 -8.33
CA LEU A 156 -5.34 -5.49 -7.83
C LEU A 156 -4.04 -6.16 -8.29
N HIS A 157 -3.53 -5.84 -9.48
CA HIS A 157 -2.26 -6.39 -9.98
C HIS A 157 -1.02 -5.88 -9.23
N ALA A 158 -1.19 -4.88 -8.36
CA ALA A 158 -0.14 -4.43 -7.45
C ALA A 158 -0.03 -5.24 -6.16
N ALA A 159 -0.98 -6.17 -5.91
CA ALA A 159 -1.03 -7.00 -4.72
C ALA A 159 0.20 -7.92 -4.59
N TRP A 160 0.63 -8.17 -3.36
CA TRP A 160 1.77 -9.05 -3.08
C TRP A 160 1.56 -10.51 -3.50
N ALA A 161 0.31 -10.95 -3.64
CA ALA A 161 -0.01 -12.26 -4.23
C ALA A 161 0.43 -12.38 -5.70
N VAL A 162 0.56 -11.25 -6.40
CA VAL A 162 0.88 -11.19 -7.84
C VAL A 162 2.28 -10.61 -8.07
N ARG A 163 2.64 -9.56 -7.33
CA ARG A 163 3.90 -8.85 -7.47
C ARG A 163 5.03 -9.57 -6.71
N ARG A 164 6.19 -9.71 -7.34
CA ARG A 164 7.39 -10.28 -6.71
C ARG A 164 8.47 -9.22 -6.55
N LYS A 165 9.18 -9.23 -5.40
CA LYS A 165 10.30 -8.31 -5.13
C LYS A 165 11.43 -8.48 -6.14
N SER A 166 11.74 -9.69 -6.56
CA SER A 166 12.75 -9.96 -7.60
C SER A 166 12.44 -9.22 -8.90
N THR A 167 11.21 -9.34 -9.40
CA THR A 167 10.76 -8.61 -10.59
C THR A 167 10.82 -7.10 -10.39
N HIS A 168 10.43 -6.62 -9.21
CA HIS A 168 10.51 -5.20 -8.88
C HIS A 168 11.95 -4.68 -8.96
N PHE A 169 12.93 -5.36 -8.35
CA PHE A 169 14.32 -4.92 -8.37
C PHE A 169 14.94 -4.98 -9.77
N SER A 170 14.59 -5.97 -10.57
CA SER A 170 15.03 -6.03 -11.97
C SER A 170 14.51 -4.84 -12.79
N CYS A 171 13.22 -4.52 -12.66
CA CYS A 171 12.64 -3.35 -13.31
C CYS A 171 13.23 -2.03 -12.78
N TYR A 172 13.50 -1.97 -11.47
CA TYR A 172 14.10 -0.79 -10.86
C TYR A 172 15.53 -0.57 -11.38
N ASP A 173 16.34 -1.62 -11.50
CA ASP A 173 17.69 -1.55 -12.03
C ASP A 173 17.73 -0.93 -13.44
N ASP A 174 16.82 -1.36 -14.32
CA ASP A 174 16.67 -0.80 -15.65
C ASP A 174 16.31 0.70 -15.64
N VAL A 175 15.40 1.10 -14.76
CA VAL A 175 14.99 2.50 -14.60
C VAL A 175 16.12 3.32 -14.00
N ALA A 176 16.79 2.82 -12.97
CA ALA A 176 17.90 3.48 -12.30
C ALA A 176 19.07 3.75 -13.27
N LYS A 177 19.43 2.78 -14.11
CA LYS A 177 20.46 2.95 -15.15
C LYS A 177 20.09 4.02 -16.16
N LYS A 178 18.83 4.06 -16.61
CA LYS A 178 18.35 5.10 -17.54
C LYS A 178 18.36 6.48 -16.90
N PHE A 179 17.89 6.58 -15.65
CA PHE A 179 17.88 7.84 -14.89
C PHE A 179 19.31 8.33 -14.62
N ALA A 180 20.20 7.47 -14.16
CA ALA A 180 21.59 7.79 -13.88
C ALA A 180 22.30 8.35 -15.12
N LYS A 181 22.05 7.75 -16.30
CA LYS A 181 22.56 8.27 -17.58
C LYS A 181 22.01 9.66 -17.90
N LEU A 182 20.74 9.93 -17.58
CA LEU A 182 20.10 11.22 -17.86
C LEU A 182 20.67 12.35 -16.99
N VAL A 183 21.01 12.04 -15.73
CA VAL A 183 21.53 13.03 -14.77
C VAL A 183 23.05 12.96 -14.61
N GLU A 184 23.72 12.12 -15.42
CA GLU A 184 25.18 12.00 -15.48
C GLU A 184 25.84 11.55 -14.16
N ILE A 185 25.21 10.60 -13.46
CA ILE A 185 25.75 9.97 -12.24
C ILE A 185 26.01 8.49 -12.47
N ASP A 186 26.82 7.88 -11.59
CA ASP A 186 26.99 6.43 -11.56
C ASP A 186 25.68 5.79 -11.05
N PRO A 187 25.06 4.84 -11.79
CA PRO A 187 23.88 4.11 -11.34
C PRO A 187 24.05 3.41 -10.00
N TRP A 188 25.28 3.03 -9.62
CA TRP A 188 25.59 2.47 -8.32
C TRP A 188 25.18 3.40 -7.15
N MET A 189 25.22 4.73 -7.35
CA MET A 189 24.88 5.70 -6.31
C MET A 189 23.39 5.67 -5.91
N ILE A 190 22.53 5.15 -6.77
CA ILE A 190 21.07 5.12 -6.58
C ILE A 190 20.47 3.71 -6.63
N ASN A 191 21.27 2.69 -6.88
CA ASN A 191 20.79 1.32 -7.04
C ASN A 191 21.21 0.44 -5.83
N PRO A 192 20.29 -0.27 -5.18
CA PRO A 192 20.66 -1.25 -4.18
C PRO A 192 21.42 -2.41 -4.85
N TYR A 193 22.36 -3.00 -4.13
CA TYR A 193 22.86 -4.29 -4.53
C TYR A 193 21.80 -5.36 -4.21
N PHE A 194 21.50 -6.21 -5.15
CA PHE A 194 20.56 -7.32 -4.97
C PHE A 194 20.99 -8.53 -5.79
N ALA A 195 20.65 -9.72 -5.29
CA ALA A 195 20.72 -10.95 -6.03
C ALA A 195 19.36 -11.64 -6.05
N HIS A 196 19.07 -12.37 -7.13
CA HIS A 196 17.87 -13.16 -7.26
C HIS A 196 18.26 -14.64 -7.31
N VAL A 197 17.82 -15.40 -6.33
CA VAL A 197 18.04 -16.84 -6.24
C VAL A 197 16.71 -17.55 -6.48
N GLU A 198 16.67 -18.41 -7.50
CA GLU A 198 15.49 -19.19 -7.86
C GLU A 198 15.56 -20.61 -7.31
N GLY A 199 14.40 -21.22 -7.12
CA GLY A 199 14.28 -22.64 -6.77
C GLY A 199 14.79 -23.00 -5.37
N VAL A 200 14.89 -22.02 -4.46
CA VAL A 200 15.33 -22.27 -3.09
C VAL A 200 14.23 -23.00 -2.33
N ASP A 201 14.49 -24.24 -1.95
CA ASP A 201 13.66 -24.99 -1.01
C ASP A 201 14.37 -25.01 0.36
N PHE A 202 13.87 -24.24 1.29
CA PHE A 202 14.42 -24.16 2.66
C PHE A 202 14.24 -25.44 3.49
N GLN A 203 13.51 -26.43 2.97
CA GLN A 203 13.42 -27.76 3.58
C GLN A 203 14.48 -28.73 3.03
N ALA A 204 15.19 -28.35 1.99
CA ALA A 204 16.22 -29.13 1.34
C ALA A 204 17.60 -28.47 1.51
N ARG A 205 18.64 -29.30 1.75
CA ARG A 205 20.03 -28.85 1.88
C ARG A 205 20.50 -28.06 0.65
N THR A 206 20.04 -28.40 -0.54
CA THR A 206 20.35 -27.70 -1.79
C THR A 206 19.88 -26.24 -1.80
N GLY A 207 18.82 -25.94 -1.07
CA GLY A 207 18.34 -24.56 -0.90
C GLY A 207 19.23 -23.73 0.00
N GLU A 208 19.79 -24.34 1.07
CA GLU A 208 20.75 -23.69 1.96
C GLU A 208 22.07 -23.40 1.23
N GLU A 209 22.57 -24.36 0.43
CA GLU A 209 23.79 -24.20 -0.38
C GLU A 209 23.62 -23.07 -1.43
N ALA A 210 22.50 -23.04 -2.15
CA ALA A 210 22.22 -21.99 -3.13
C ALA A 210 22.12 -20.59 -2.49
N LEU A 211 21.61 -20.49 -1.26
CA LEU A 211 21.56 -19.25 -0.52
C LEU A 211 22.96 -18.81 -0.05
N ALA A 212 23.77 -19.75 0.45
CA ALA A 212 25.15 -19.48 0.86
C ALA A 212 26.00 -18.97 -0.31
N ASP A 213 25.93 -19.64 -1.46
CA ASP A 213 26.61 -19.22 -2.69
C ASP A 213 26.21 -17.80 -3.14
N ALA A 214 24.94 -17.46 -2.99
CA ALA A 214 24.44 -16.12 -3.34
C ALA A 214 24.86 -15.02 -2.35
N ILE A 215 25.22 -15.37 -1.12
CA ILE A 215 25.71 -14.43 -0.10
C ILE A 215 27.22 -14.21 -0.26
N ASP A 216 27.95 -15.25 -0.66
CA ASP A 216 29.42 -15.24 -0.76
C ASP A 216 29.94 -14.66 -2.10
N GLY A 217 29.09 -14.56 -3.12
CA GLY A 217 29.42 -14.06 -4.46
C GLY A 217 29.02 -12.60 -4.67
#